data_dd40985efd87c3a764990eb0623fb825
#
_entry.id   dd40985efd87c3a764990eb0623fb825
#
_cell.length_a   1.000
_cell.length_b   1.000
_cell.length_c   1.000
_cell.angle_alpha   90.00
_cell.angle_beta   90.00
_cell.angle_gamma   90.00
#
_symmetry.space_group_name_H-M   'P 1'
#
loop_
_entity.id
_entity.type
_entity.pdbx_description
1 polymer ?
#
loop_
_entity_poly.entity_id
_entity_poly.type
_entity_poly.pdbx_seq_one_letter_code
_entity_poly.pdbx_strand_id
1 'polypeptide(L)'
;TYVIADCNEGWVFAVVRGRHWVAQRIPDDCVMTIPNYYCIGEIDLSDTLNFLGTPDIVDYAIERGWYDPQTDGKFLFKRVYSAPDKYSFDRNYVRHMSALNHLTGETYGTNPDTYPFAVKADRKIGITDMMQILKSHGENVEQKINHKGAPHHPACICSDHTVNSSVFQLRSWLPVEIGAMVWTTAGPPCAEVYVPWYSGMTESPEGFTRFADPQEAMEKHMSDSKDKRKNYPRSIAWKFVDRWQGICSDWDKRIGEVEQVNRPFQEKLLENQEKFEKSLRKYYNRKSLQVKDAAGLQDALNGYTAEIYREYYKLF
;
A
#
# COMPACT_ATOMS: atom_id res chain seq x y z
N THR A 1 -3.96 9.62 8.30
CA THR A 1 -4.25 8.22 8.71
C THR A 1 -3.00 7.38 8.57
N TYR A 2 -2.77 6.50 9.52
CA TYR A 2 -1.72 5.48 9.51
C TYR A 2 -2.36 4.11 9.68
N VAL A 3 -1.79 3.08 9.09
CA VAL A 3 -2.06 1.68 9.42
C VAL A 3 -0.85 1.17 10.17
N ILE A 4 -1.08 0.61 11.35
CA ILE A 4 -0.07 0.02 12.21
C ILE A 4 -0.45 -1.43 12.37
N ALA A 5 0.44 -2.34 12.00
CA ALA A 5 0.16 -3.77 12.08
C ALA A 5 1.42 -4.54 12.44
N ASP A 6 1.23 -5.63 13.16
CA ASP A 6 2.19 -6.70 13.31
C ASP A 6 1.62 -8.03 12.79
N CYS A 7 2.21 -9.15 13.18
CA CYS A 7 1.72 -10.47 12.75
C CYS A 7 0.50 -10.98 13.54
N ASN A 8 -0.02 -10.22 14.50
CA ASN A 8 -1.11 -10.60 15.37
C ASN A 8 -2.33 -9.70 15.19
N GLU A 9 -2.13 -8.40 14.98
CA GLU A 9 -3.22 -7.44 14.87
C GLU A 9 -2.89 -6.25 13.97
N GLY A 10 -3.93 -5.53 13.55
CA GLY A 10 -3.82 -4.30 12.79
C GLY A 10 -4.74 -3.21 13.34
N TRP A 11 -4.26 -1.98 13.32
CA TRP A 11 -4.95 -0.79 13.81
C TRP A 11 -4.94 0.32 12.75
N VAL A 12 -6.04 1.02 12.64
CA VAL A 12 -6.12 2.28 11.91
C VAL A 12 -6.00 3.42 12.89
N PHE A 13 -5.00 4.27 12.70
CA PHE A 13 -4.69 5.39 13.54
C PHE A 13 -4.92 6.70 12.78
N ALA A 14 -5.93 7.46 13.17
CA ALA A 14 -6.32 8.72 12.56
C ALA A 14 -5.89 9.89 13.44
N VAL A 15 -4.97 10.72 12.96
CA VAL A 15 -4.52 11.94 13.64
C VAL A 15 -5.26 13.13 13.04
N VAL A 16 -5.77 13.99 13.88
CA VAL A 16 -6.49 15.21 13.51
C VAL A 16 -5.85 16.45 14.14
N ARG A 17 -6.39 17.62 13.89
CA ARG A 17 -5.87 18.88 14.45
C ARG A 17 -5.96 18.91 15.98
N GLY A 18 -5.14 19.74 16.63
CA GLY A 18 -5.20 20.03 18.06
C GLY A 18 -4.68 18.93 18.98
N ARG A 19 -3.82 18.04 18.48
CA ARG A 19 -3.29 16.86 19.21
C ARG A 19 -4.34 15.76 19.47
N HIS A 20 -5.46 15.79 18.76
CA HIS A 20 -6.49 14.78 18.86
C HIS A 20 -6.22 13.62 17.91
N TRP A 21 -6.65 12.45 18.31
CA TRP A 21 -6.51 11.24 17.51
C TRP A 21 -7.50 10.17 17.97
N VAL A 22 -7.77 9.24 17.08
CA VAL A 22 -8.50 8.01 17.37
C VAL A 22 -7.87 6.86 16.63
N ALA A 23 -7.85 5.69 17.24
CA ALA A 23 -7.45 4.45 16.61
C ALA A 23 -8.56 3.40 16.77
N GLN A 24 -8.74 2.60 15.74
CA GLN A 24 -9.69 1.49 15.77
C GLN A 24 -8.98 0.23 15.30
N ARG A 25 -9.15 -0.86 16.07
CA ARG A 25 -8.63 -2.19 15.75
C ARG A 25 -9.38 -2.77 14.56
N ILE A 26 -8.65 -3.38 13.63
CA ILE A 26 -9.24 -4.14 12.53
C ILE A 26 -9.58 -5.53 13.07
N PRO A 27 -10.84 -6.01 12.97
CA PRO A 27 -11.19 -7.37 13.41
C PRO A 27 -10.39 -8.43 12.64
N ASP A 28 -10.00 -9.51 13.34
CA ASP A 28 -9.06 -10.52 12.82
C ASP A 28 -9.57 -11.27 11.58
N ASP A 29 -10.89 -11.38 11.42
CA ASP A 29 -11.54 -12.05 10.30
C ASP A 29 -12.05 -11.09 9.21
N CYS A 30 -11.59 -9.83 9.25
CA CYS A 30 -12.03 -8.78 8.37
C CYS A 30 -10.88 -8.21 7.52
N VAL A 31 -11.29 -7.54 6.46
CA VAL A 31 -10.46 -6.69 5.62
C VAL A 31 -10.98 -5.27 5.64
N MET A 32 -10.13 -4.30 5.36
CA MET A 32 -10.53 -2.91 5.24
C MET A 32 -9.81 -2.19 4.12
N THR A 33 -10.37 -1.06 3.72
CA THR A 33 -9.80 -0.19 2.68
C THR A 33 -9.79 1.26 3.16
N ILE A 34 -8.74 1.99 2.82
CA ILE A 34 -8.54 3.39 3.24
C ILE A 34 -8.28 4.26 2.00
N PRO A 35 -9.24 5.06 1.57
CA PRO A 35 -9.04 6.08 0.55
C PRO A 35 -8.44 7.37 1.14
N ASN A 36 -8.56 8.50 0.42
CA ASN A 36 -8.02 9.77 0.89
C ASN A 36 -8.99 10.54 1.83
N TYR A 37 -9.71 9.83 2.69
CA TYR A 37 -10.49 10.37 3.81
C TYR A 37 -10.44 9.40 4.99
N TYR A 38 -10.95 9.82 6.15
CA TYR A 38 -11.01 8.95 7.32
C TYR A 38 -12.08 7.86 7.16
N CYS A 39 -11.80 6.65 7.64
CA CYS A 39 -12.72 5.50 7.52
C CYS A 39 -13.35 5.07 8.85
N ILE A 40 -12.82 5.53 10.00
CA ILE A 40 -13.42 5.26 11.29
C ILE A 40 -14.81 5.92 11.33
N GLY A 41 -15.82 5.15 11.66
CA GLY A 41 -17.21 5.59 11.72
C GLY A 41 -17.63 6.07 13.12
N GLU A 42 -18.49 5.32 13.78
CA GLU A 42 -18.86 5.54 15.18
C GLU A 42 -17.66 5.21 16.08
N ILE A 43 -17.49 5.92 17.17
CA ILE A 43 -16.41 5.73 18.14
C ILE A 43 -17.01 5.30 19.47
N ASP A 44 -16.43 4.28 20.08
CA ASP A 44 -16.73 3.87 21.45
C ASP A 44 -15.43 3.76 22.26
N LEU A 45 -15.01 4.83 22.92
CA LEU A 45 -13.80 4.85 23.75
C LEU A 45 -13.97 4.07 25.07
N SER A 46 -15.16 3.55 25.39
CA SER A 46 -15.35 2.62 26.50
C SER A 46 -14.93 1.18 26.16
N ASP A 47 -14.97 0.84 24.88
CA ASP A 47 -14.42 -0.41 24.33
C ASP A 47 -12.90 -0.30 24.08
N THR A 48 -12.13 -0.38 25.14
CA THR A 48 -10.67 -0.23 25.07
C THR A 48 -9.93 -1.37 24.37
N LEU A 49 -10.62 -2.45 24.00
CA LEU A 49 -10.05 -3.53 23.18
C LEU A 49 -10.05 -3.18 21.69
N ASN A 50 -11.00 -2.36 21.26
CA ASN A 50 -11.18 -2.02 19.86
C ASN A 50 -10.97 -0.53 19.54
N PHE A 51 -10.99 0.34 20.55
CA PHE A 51 -10.81 1.78 20.37
C PHE A 51 -9.82 2.38 21.35
N LEU A 52 -8.99 3.27 20.86
CA LEU A 52 -8.12 4.13 21.63
C LEU A 52 -8.26 5.56 21.08
N GLY A 53 -8.17 6.58 21.92
CA GLY A 53 -8.27 7.96 21.43
C GLY A 53 -8.19 9.00 22.53
N THR A 54 -8.18 10.25 22.11
CA THR A 54 -8.29 11.38 23.03
C THR A 54 -9.72 11.45 23.56
N PRO A 55 -9.93 11.56 24.90
CA PRO A 55 -11.26 11.49 25.50
C PRO A 55 -12.23 12.57 25.01
N ASP A 56 -11.71 13.74 24.69
CA ASP A 56 -12.45 14.94 24.27
C ASP A 56 -12.65 15.04 22.74
N ILE A 57 -12.42 13.96 21.98
CA ILE A 57 -12.49 13.98 20.51
C ILE A 57 -13.86 14.45 19.98
N VAL A 58 -14.95 14.14 20.66
CA VAL A 58 -16.30 14.57 20.28
C VAL A 58 -16.53 16.02 20.71
N ASP A 59 -16.18 16.37 21.96
CA ASP A 59 -16.32 17.71 22.50
C ASP A 59 -15.54 18.75 21.71
N TYR A 60 -14.33 18.39 21.29
CA TYR A 60 -13.53 19.23 20.41
C TYR A 60 -14.22 19.52 19.07
N ALA A 61 -14.90 18.55 18.49
CA ALA A 61 -15.65 18.77 17.25
C ALA A 61 -16.84 19.72 17.47
N ILE A 62 -17.52 19.61 18.63
CA ILE A 62 -18.62 20.53 19.04
C ILE A 62 -18.07 21.94 19.23
N GLU A 63 -17.01 22.11 20.01
CA GLU A 63 -16.36 23.42 20.25
C GLU A 63 -15.92 24.10 18.94
N ARG A 64 -15.51 23.31 17.95
CA ARG A 64 -15.10 23.80 16.62
C ARG A 64 -16.27 24.09 15.69
N GLY A 65 -17.50 23.77 16.09
CA GLY A 65 -18.70 23.91 15.27
C GLY A 65 -18.72 22.96 14.05
N TRP A 66 -18.02 21.82 14.14
CA TRP A 66 -17.99 20.80 13.10
C TRP A 66 -19.07 19.74 13.28
N TYR A 67 -19.64 19.66 14.49
CA TYR A 67 -20.69 18.73 14.87
C TYR A 67 -21.64 19.35 15.87
N ASP A 68 -22.96 19.23 15.61
CA ASP A 68 -24.03 19.60 16.54
C ASP A 68 -24.85 18.35 16.87
N PRO A 69 -24.80 17.84 18.12
CA PRO A 69 -25.54 16.64 18.51
C PRO A 69 -27.05 16.76 18.40
N GLN A 70 -27.59 18.01 18.30
CA GLN A 70 -29.04 18.24 18.18
C GLN A 70 -29.52 18.15 16.73
N THR A 71 -28.68 18.47 15.76
CA THR A 71 -29.06 18.61 14.34
C THR A 71 -28.41 17.57 13.42
N ASP A 72 -27.18 17.10 13.72
CA ASP A 72 -26.36 16.31 12.80
C ASP A 72 -26.54 14.79 12.94
N GLY A 73 -27.40 14.36 13.89
CA GLY A 73 -27.64 12.95 14.16
C GLY A 73 -26.44 12.25 14.82
N LYS A 74 -26.16 11.00 14.46
CA LYS A 74 -25.05 10.26 15.04
C LYS A 74 -23.70 10.85 14.66
N PHE A 75 -22.79 10.90 15.65
CA PHE A 75 -21.41 11.27 15.40
C PHE A 75 -20.71 10.20 14.56
N LEU A 76 -20.29 10.58 13.35
CA LEU A 76 -19.46 9.75 12.49
C LEU A 76 -18.11 10.44 12.29
N PHE A 77 -17.06 9.92 12.92
CA PHE A 77 -15.72 10.52 12.86
C PHE A 77 -15.29 10.81 11.43
N LYS A 78 -15.46 9.84 10.50
CA LYS A 78 -15.10 9.98 9.10
C LYS A 78 -15.76 11.17 8.41
N ARG A 79 -17.01 11.50 8.75
CA ARG A 79 -17.76 12.63 8.18
C ARG A 79 -17.35 13.96 8.82
N VAL A 80 -17.22 13.95 10.15
CA VAL A 80 -16.96 15.18 10.93
C VAL A 80 -15.53 15.68 10.73
N TYR A 81 -14.56 14.78 10.68
CA TYR A 81 -13.14 15.13 10.64
C TYR A 81 -12.50 15.08 9.24
N SER A 82 -13.14 14.45 8.26
CA SER A 82 -12.63 14.53 6.88
C SER A 82 -12.88 15.91 6.29
N ALA A 83 -11.93 16.39 5.49
CA ALA A 83 -12.14 17.60 4.71
C ALA A 83 -13.32 17.38 3.75
N PRO A 84 -14.33 18.26 3.74
CA PRO A 84 -15.56 18.06 2.96
C PRO A 84 -15.31 17.80 1.47
N ASP A 85 -14.35 18.55 0.88
CA ASP A 85 -13.93 18.38 -0.51
C ASP A 85 -13.29 17.00 -0.80
N LYS A 86 -12.67 16.37 0.20
CA LYS A 86 -12.08 15.03 0.07
C LYS A 86 -13.10 13.93 0.31
N TYR A 87 -14.00 14.14 1.26
CA TYR A 87 -15.03 13.17 1.61
C TYR A 87 -16.08 13.03 0.51
N SER A 88 -16.51 14.12 -0.10
CA SER A 88 -17.46 14.15 -1.21
C SER A 88 -16.81 13.95 -2.59
N PHE A 89 -15.47 13.83 -2.66
CA PHE A 89 -14.76 13.73 -3.93
C PHE A 89 -14.93 12.33 -4.54
N ASP A 90 -15.56 12.26 -5.68
CA ASP A 90 -15.97 11.03 -6.35
C ASP A 90 -14.80 10.06 -6.62
N ARG A 91 -13.61 10.54 -6.96
CA ARG A 91 -12.41 9.68 -7.09
C ARG A 91 -12.08 8.90 -5.82
N ASN A 92 -12.36 9.44 -4.66
CA ASN A 92 -12.05 8.79 -3.39
C ASN A 92 -13.04 7.66 -3.09
N TYR A 93 -14.36 7.94 -3.20
CA TYR A 93 -15.35 6.91 -2.94
C TYR A 93 -15.39 5.84 -4.03
N VAL A 94 -15.11 6.17 -5.31
CA VAL A 94 -15.02 5.16 -6.38
C VAL A 94 -13.86 4.18 -6.12
N ARG A 95 -12.70 4.65 -5.68
CA ARG A 95 -11.59 3.76 -5.29
C ARG A 95 -11.94 2.90 -4.08
N HIS A 96 -12.61 3.48 -3.08
CA HIS A 96 -13.06 2.74 -1.90
C HIS A 96 -14.07 1.65 -2.28
N MET A 97 -15.08 2.03 -3.06
CA MET A 97 -16.10 1.13 -3.59
C MET A 97 -15.48 -0.01 -4.41
N SER A 98 -14.57 0.32 -5.34
CA SER A 98 -13.86 -0.68 -6.14
C SER A 98 -13.11 -1.69 -5.27
N ALA A 99 -12.39 -1.22 -4.24
CA ALA A 99 -11.67 -2.11 -3.34
C ALA A 99 -12.61 -3.00 -2.52
N LEU A 100 -13.70 -2.46 -1.99
CA LEU A 100 -14.72 -3.24 -1.27
C LEU A 100 -15.38 -4.29 -2.17
N ASN A 101 -15.77 -3.92 -3.39
CA ASN A 101 -16.34 -4.85 -4.36
C ASN A 101 -15.38 -6.04 -4.68
N HIS A 102 -14.08 -5.76 -4.79
CA HIS A 102 -13.07 -6.82 -4.97
C HIS A 102 -12.93 -7.76 -3.77
N LEU A 103 -13.11 -7.23 -2.57
CA LEU A 103 -12.88 -7.97 -1.32
C LEU A 103 -14.09 -8.79 -0.88
N THR A 104 -15.30 -8.38 -1.26
CA THR A 104 -16.56 -8.99 -0.77
C THR A 104 -17.38 -9.65 -1.86
N GLY A 105 -17.10 -9.36 -3.14
CA GLY A 105 -17.97 -9.78 -4.26
C GLY A 105 -19.31 -9.03 -4.31
N GLU A 106 -19.56 -8.09 -3.39
CA GLU A 106 -20.77 -7.27 -3.33
C GLU A 106 -20.61 -5.98 -4.15
N THR A 107 -21.73 -5.30 -4.39
CA THR A 107 -21.75 -3.99 -5.05
C THR A 107 -22.10 -2.91 -4.04
N TYR A 108 -21.16 -2.01 -3.75
CA TYR A 108 -21.38 -0.87 -2.88
C TYR A 108 -21.85 0.35 -3.68
N GLY A 109 -22.74 1.15 -3.07
CA GLY A 109 -23.23 2.41 -3.65
C GLY A 109 -22.21 3.55 -3.50
N THR A 110 -22.60 4.75 -3.94
CA THR A 110 -21.71 5.93 -4.00
C THR A 110 -21.71 6.79 -2.72
N ASN A 111 -22.42 6.36 -1.66
CA ASN A 111 -22.48 7.10 -0.40
C ASN A 111 -21.43 6.59 0.60
N PRO A 112 -20.33 7.34 0.86
CA PRO A 112 -19.27 6.90 1.78
C PRO A 112 -19.72 6.78 3.25
N ASP A 113 -20.83 7.42 3.66
CA ASP A 113 -21.39 7.25 5.01
C ASP A 113 -21.80 5.80 5.27
N THR A 114 -22.25 5.08 4.22
CA THR A 114 -22.72 3.71 4.33
C THR A 114 -21.59 2.68 4.32
N TYR A 115 -20.37 3.07 3.96
CA TYR A 115 -19.26 2.11 3.91
C TYR A 115 -18.85 1.69 5.33
N PRO A 116 -18.78 0.40 5.61
CA PRO A 116 -18.34 -0.10 6.90
C PRO A 116 -16.85 0.18 7.10
N PHE A 117 -16.41 0.22 8.36
CA PHE A 117 -14.99 0.34 8.73
C PHE A 117 -14.19 -0.88 8.22
N ALA A 118 -14.73 -2.06 8.44
CA ALA A 118 -14.15 -3.32 7.99
C ALA A 118 -15.25 -4.28 7.55
N VAL A 119 -14.93 -5.19 6.65
CA VAL A 119 -15.87 -6.18 6.08
C VAL A 119 -15.27 -7.57 6.11
N LYS A 120 -16.13 -8.58 6.22
CA LYS A 120 -15.70 -9.96 5.97
C LYS A 120 -15.47 -10.14 4.48
N ALA A 121 -14.30 -10.66 4.13
CA ALA A 121 -14.03 -11.03 2.74
C ALA A 121 -14.87 -12.28 2.37
N ASP A 122 -15.23 -12.38 1.11
CA ASP A 122 -15.96 -13.56 0.57
C ASP A 122 -15.08 -14.82 0.49
N ARG A 123 -13.77 -14.64 0.59
CA ARG A 123 -12.75 -15.70 0.54
C ARG A 123 -11.51 -15.32 1.36
N LYS A 124 -10.58 -16.23 1.49
CA LYS A 124 -9.24 -15.89 2.03
C LYS A 124 -8.50 -15.00 1.06
N ILE A 125 -8.08 -13.84 1.55
CA ILE A 125 -7.31 -12.87 0.77
C ILE A 125 -5.81 -13.18 0.91
N GLY A 126 -5.20 -13.55 -0.21
CA GLY A 126 -3.78 -13.81 -0.32
C GLY A 126 -3.01 -12.63 -0.90
N ILE A 127 -1.69 -12.79 -1.00
CA ILE A 127 -0.81 -11.76 -1.54
C ILE A 127 -1.14 -11.44 -3.00
N THR A 128 -1.51 -12.44 -3.78
CA THR A 128 -1.89 -12.27 -5.20
C THR A 128 -3.17 -11.46 -5.34
N ASP A 129 -4.16 -11.69 -4.46
CA ASP A 129 -5.39 -10.88 -4.44
C ASP A 129 -5.08 -9.41 -4.16
N MET A 130 -4.22 -9.13 -3.17
CA MET A 130 -3.80 -7.76 -2.86
C MET A 130 -3.08 -7.10 -4.03
N MET A 131 -2.18 -7.82 -4.70
CA MET A 131 -1.51 -7.32 -5.90
C MET A 131 -2.50 -7.00 -7.03
N GLN A 132 -3.51 -7.84 -7.23
CA GLN A 132 -4.55 -7.62 -8.25
C GLN A 132 -5.42 -6.41 -7.92
N ILE A 133 -5.85 -6.27 -6.66
CA ILE A 133 -6.63 -5.10 -6.22
C ILE A 133 -5.85 -3.80 -6.48
N LEU A 134 -4.55 -3.79 -6.14
CA LEU A 134 -3.70 -2.61 -6.35
C LEU A 134 -3.45 -2.30 -7.83
N LYS A 135 -3.60 -3.29 -8.73
CA LYS A 135 -3.52 -3.11 -10.20
C LYS A 135 -4.85 -2.67 -10.83
N SER A 136 -5.97 -2.68 -10.08
CA SER A 136 -7.30 -2.43 -10.63
C SER A 136 -7.46 -1.03 -11.22
N HIS A 137 -8.03 -0.98 -12.41
CA HIS A 137 -8.44 0.24 -13.11
C HIS A 137 -9.96 0.49 -12.98
N GLY A 138 -10.59 -0.09 -11.96
CA GLY A 138 -12.02 0.07 -11.67
C GLY A 138 -12.90 -0.76 -12.59
N GLU A 139 -12.47 -1.94 -12.98
CA GLU A 139 -13.21 -2.87 -13.85
C GLU A 139 -14.55 -3.29 -13.23
N ASN A 140 -14.59 -3.35 -11.90
CA ASN A 140 -15.72 -3.81 -11.09
C ASN A 140 -16.65 -2.68 -10.61
N VAL A 141 -16.56 -1.49 -11.19
CA VAL A 141 -17.45 -0.36 -10.90
C VAL A 141 -18.01 0.21 -12.20
N GLU A 142 -19.31 0.54 -12.17
CA GLU A 142 -19.98 1.12 -13.33
C GLU A 142 -19.56 2.57 -13.59
N GLN A 143 -19.36 3.32 -12.49
CA GLN A 143 -19.01 4.73 -12.55
C GLN A 143 -17.55 4.93 -12.98
N LYS A 144 -17.33 5.32 -14.21
CA LYS A 144 -16.02 5.69 -14.74
C LYS A 144 -15.81 7.19 -14.60
N ILE A 145 -14.75 7.59 -13.92
CA ILE A 145 -14.35 8.99 -13.80
C ILE A 145 -13.09 9.18 -14.62
N ASN A 146 -13.25 9.80 -15.79
CA ASN A 146 -12.12 10.05 -16.68
C ASN A 146 -11.16 11.07 -16.08
N HIS A 147 -9.88 10.77 -16.11
CA HIS A 147 -8.82 11.67 -15.71
C HIS A 147 -8.26 12.39 -16.95
N LYS A 148 -8.18 13.70 -16.87
CA LYS A 148 -7.53 14.50 -17.95
C LYS A 148 -6.04 14.15 -17.97
N GLY A 149 -5.56 13.63 -19.11
CA GLY A 149 -4.14 13.33 -19.32
C GLY A 149 -3.74 11.85 -19.22
N ALA A 150 -4.59 11.00 -18.66
CA ALA A 150 -4.35 9.56 -18.60
C ALA A 150 -5.68 8.80 -18.79
N PRO A 151 -6.23 8.73 -20.00
CA PRO A 151 -7.53 8.11 -20.26
C PRO A 151 -7.57 6.61 -19.92
N HIS A 152 -6.44 5.94 -19.94
CA HIS A 152 -6.28 4.54 -19.55
C HIS A 152 -6.20 4.32 -18.02
N HIS A 153 -6.09 5.40 -17.23
CA HIS A 153 -6.17 5.37 -15.76
C HIS A 153 -7.34 6.26 -15.31
N PRO A 154 -8.60 5.80 -15.43
CA PRO A 154 -9.72 6.50 -14.81
C PRO A 154 -9.49 6.62 -13.30
N ALA A 155 -10.36 7.30 -12.58
CA ALA A 155 -10.25 7.38 -11.13
C ALA A 155 -10.34 5.98 -10.52
N CYS A 156 -9.22 5.31 -10.37
CA CYS A 156 -9.07 3.91 -9.98
C CYS A 156 -7.98 3.75 -8.90
N ILE A 157 -7.82 2.53 -8.39
CA ILE A 157 -6.80 2.22 -7.38
C ILE A 157 -5.40 2.38 -7.99
N CYS A 158 -5.15 1.75 -9.13
CA CYS A 158 -3.93 1.95 -9.90
C CYS A 158 -3.99 3.30 -10.63
N SER A 159 -3.20 4.25 -10.19
CA SER A 159 -3.14 5.60 -10.76
C SER A 159 -1.87 5.79 -11.59
N ASP A 160 -1.97 6.62 -12.64
CA ASP A 160 -0.84 7.09 -13.44
C ASP A 160 0.21 7.86 -12.62
N HIS A 161 -0.19 8.40 -11.46
CA HIS A 161 0.69 9.08 -10.51
C HIS A 161 1.26 8.16 -9.43
N THR A 162 1.02 6.85 -9.47
CA THR A 162 1.56 5.91 -8.50
C THR A 162 3.07 5.82 -8.67
N VAL A 163 3.80 6.24 -7.66
CA VAL A 163 5.28 6.16 -7.62
C VAL A 163 5.78 4.87 -6.99
N ASN A 164 4.94 4.23 -6.19
CA ASN A 164 5.24 2.97 -5.52
C ASN A 164 3.92 2.27 -5.13
N SER A 165 3.90 0.97 -5.26
CA SER A 165 2.83 0.11 -4.73
C SER A 165 3.45 -1.00 -3.90
N SER A 166 2.92 -1.24 -2.71
CA SER A 166 3.53 -2.17 -1.75
C SER A 166 2.48 -3.07 -1.09
N VAL A 167 2.84 -4.36 -0.94
CA VAL A 167 2.06 -5.35 -0.20
C VAL A 167 2.95 -5.92 0.90
N PHE A 168 2.59 -5.64 2.16
CA PHE A 168 3.30 -6.16 3.32
C PHE A 168 2.78 -7.55 3.67
N GLN A 169 3.70 -8.45 3.99
CA GLN A 169 3.42 -9.80 4.45
C GLN A 169 4.06 -9.99 5.82
N LEU A 170 3.23 -10.19 6.85
CA LEU A 170 3.66 -10.30 8.24
C LEU A 170 3.29 -11.70 8.76
N ARG A 171 4.29 -12.53 9.08
CA ARG A 171 4.12 -13.96 9.34
C ARG A 171 4.81 -14.36 10.64
N SER A 172 4.01 -14.70 11.67
CA SER A 172 4.49 -15.05 13.01
C SER A 172 5.23 -16.40 13.10
N TRP A 173 5.09 -17.27 12.09
CA TRP A 173 5.71 -18.61 12.07
C TRP A 173 7.12 -18.65 11.46
N LEU A 174 7.70 -17.50 11.18
CA LEU A 174 9.07 -17.32 10.70
C LEU A 174 9.80 -16.30 11.58
N PRO A 175 11.15 -16.36 11.64
CA PRO A 175 11.92 -15.25 12.21
C PRO A 175 11.51 -13.92 11.56
N VAL A 176 11.50 -12.84 12.34
CA VAL A 176 11.04 -11.53 11.86
C VAL A 176 11.80 -11.08 10.60
N GLU A 177 13.08 -11.41 10.50
CA GLU A 177 13.96 -11.10 9.36
C GLU A 177 13.47 -11.70 8.05
N ILE A 178 12.71 -12.79 8.11
CA ILE A 178 12.10 -13.48 6.95
C ILE A 178 10.59 -13.28 6.94
N GLY A 179 9.96 -13.31 8.12
CA GLY A 179 8.51 -13.28 8.30
C GLY A 179 7.89 -11.93 7.95
N ALA A 180 8.60 -10.84 8.25
CA ALA A 180 8.21 -9.50 7.85
C ALA A 180 8.89 -9.16 6.52
N MET A 181 8.08 -8.93 5.48
CA MET A 181 8.57 -8.58 4.16
C MET A 181 7.60 -7.67 3.42
N VAL A 182 8.10 -6.99 2.41
CA VAL A 182 7.29 -6.18 1.50
C VAL A 182 7.54 -6.60 0.06
N TRP A 183 6.46 -6.78 -0.68
CA TRP A 183 6.47 -6.85 -2.13
C TRP A 183 6.22 -5.46 -2.68
N THR A 184 7.10 -4.92 -3.50
CA THR A 184 7.00 -3.52 -3.93
C THR A 184 7.30 -3.35 -5.41
N THR A 185 6.63 -2.36 -6.02
CA THR A 185 6.90 -1.89 -7.38
C THR A 185 7.54 -0.51 -7.34
N ALA A 186 8.22 -0.11 -8.40
CA ALA A 186 8.67 1.26 -8.61
C ALA A 186 7.87 1.87 -9.76
N GLY A 187 6.68 2.41 -9.44
CA GLY A 187 5.75 2.97 -10.41
C GLY A 187 4.37 2.32 -10.36
N PRO A 188 3.50 2.62 -11.34
CA PRO A 188 2.16 2.06 -11.43
C PRO A 188 2.19 0.54 -11.54
N PRO A 189 1.51 -0.19 -10.63
CA PRO A 189 1.66 -1.65 -10.53
C PRO A 189 1.14 -2.43 -11.74
N CYS A 190 0.28 -1.84 -12.57
CA CYS A 190 -0.18 -2.47 -13.82
C CYS A 190 0.96 -2.68 -14.83
N ALA A 191 1.99 -1.83 -14.78
CA ALA A 191 3.14 -1.88 -15.68
C ALA A 191 4.37 -2.54 -15.05
N GLU A 192 4.33 -2.86 -13.75
CA GLU A 192 5.50 -3.29 -13.01
C GLU A 192 5.32 -4.66 -12.34
N VAL A 193 6.43 -5.25 -11.92
CA VAL A 193 6.49 -6.48 -11.14
C VAL A 193 6.70 -6.13 -9.67
N TYR A 194 6.00 -6.81 -8.78
CA TYR A 194 6.27 -6.74 -7.34
C TYR A 194 7.49 -7.57 -7.00
N VAL A 195 8.52 -6.93 -6.48
CA VAL A 195 9.77 -7.57 -6.06
C VAL A 195 9.80 -7.68 -4.54
N PRO A 196 10.19 -8.84 -3.98
CA PRO A 196 10.21 -9.05 -2.53
C PRO A 196 11.44 -8.41 -1.87
N TRP A 197 11.20 -7.73 -0.75
CA TRP A 197 12.22 -7.19 0.15
C TRP A 197 11.96 -7.71 1.56
N TYR A 198 12.93 -8.31 2.16
CA TYR A 198 12.84 -8.88 3.51
C TYR A 198 13.33 -7.89 4.57
N SER A 199 12.73 -7.89 5.76
CA SER A 199 13.14 -6.99 6.85
C SER A 199 14.56 -7.26 7.35
N GLY A 200 15.07 -8.47 7.16
CA GLY A 200 16.45 -8.85 7.49
C GLY A 200 17.51 -8.41 6.49
N MET A 201 17.13 -7.75 5.39
CA MET A 201 18.11 -7.19 4.43
C MET A 201 18.85 -6.00 5.04
N THR A 202 20.14 -5.90 4.74
CA THR A 202 21.01 -4.81 5.18
C THR A 202 21.53 -3.96 4.05
N GLU A 203 21.38 -4.44 2.82
CA GLU A 203 21.85 -3.76 1.61
C GLU A 203 20.71 -3.62 0.60
N SER A 204 20.70 -2.50 -0.10
CA SER A 204 19.80 -2.27 -1.22
C SER A 204 20.41 -2.83 -2.51
N PRO A 205 19.61 -3.37 -3.44
CA PRO A 205 20.10 -3.77 -4.76
C PRO A 205 20.77 -2.61 -5.51
N GLU A 206 21.63 -2.96 -6.45
CA GLU A 206 22.31 -1.97 -7.28
C GLU A 206 21.32 -1.04 -8.00
N GLY A 207 21.62 0.25 -8.01
CA GLY A 207 20.77 1.29 -8.60
C GLY A 207 19.78 1.93 -7.63
N PHE A 208 19.54 1.36 -6.45
CA PHE A 208 18.81 2.01 -5.35
C PHE A 208 19.79 2.86 -4.56
N THR A 209 19.97 4.11 -4.98
CA THR A 209 20.97 5.01 -4.42
C THR A 209 20.65 5.36 -2.97
N ARG A 210 21.58 5.12 -2.05
CA ARG A 210 21.57 5.70 -0.72
C ARG A 210 22.34 7.02 -0.74
N PHE A 211 21.75 8.04 -0.17
CA PHE A 211 22.48 9.29 0.11
C PHE A 211 23.29 9.11 1.39
N ALA A 212 24.54 9.56 1.35
CA ALA A 212 25.38 9.56 2.54
C ALA A 212 24.89 10.59 3.58
N ASP A 213 24.28 11.68 3.09
CA ASP A 213 23.77 12.78 3.90
C ASP A 213 22.26 12.97 3.64
N PRO A 214 21.40 12.89 4.68
CA PRO A 214 19.96 13.14 4.56
C PRO A 214 19.64 14.56 4.05
N GLN A 215 20.45 15.57 4.37
CA GLN A 215 20.24 16.94 3.89
C GLN A 215 20.52 17.02 2.39
N GLU A 216 21.60 16.43 1.91
CA GLU A 216 21.87 16.29 0.48
C GLU A 216 20.75 15.60 -0.26
N ALA A 217 20.20 14.52 0.32
CA ALA A 217 19.06 13.80 -0.23
C ALA A 217 17.83 14.71 -0.39
N MET A 218 17.52 15.50 0.64
CA MET A 218 16.39 16.42 0.64
C MET A 218 16.56 17.56 -0.37
N GLU A 219 17.72 18.20 -0.39
CA GLU A 219 18.03 19.29 -1.33
C GLU A 219 17.92 18.81 -2.78
N LYS A 220 18.47 17.65 -3.09
CA LYS A 220 18.42 17.07 -4.43
C LYS A 220 17.02 16.57 -4.79
N HIS A 221 16.25 16.03 -3.83
CA HIS A 221 14.86 15.64 -4.06
C HIS A 221 13.97 16.85 -4.39
N MET A 222 14.21 17.97 -3.73
CA MET A 222 13.46 19.22 -3.92
C MET A 222 14.00 20.07 -5.10
N SER A 223 15.10 19.67 -5.74
CA SER A 223 15.64 20.37 -6.91
C SER A 223 14.68 20.33 -8.10
N ASP A 224 14.78 21.30 -9.01
CA ASP A 224 13.99 21.36 -10.23
C ASP A 224 14.09 20.04 -11.02
N SER A 225 12.97 19.60 -11.57
CA SER A 225 12.85 18.33 -12.32
C SER A 225 13.83 18.19 -13.48
N LYS A 226 14.26 19.31 -14.08
CA LYS A 226 15.24 19.33 -15.19
C LYS A 226 16.63 18.89 -14.73
N ASP A 227 16.98 19.10 -13.47
CA ASP A 227 18.29 18.76 -12.90
C ASP A 227 18.31 17.40 -12.21
N LYS A 228 17.15 16.80 -11.91
CA LYS A 228 17.08 15.51 -11.22
C LYS A 228 17.84 14.40 -11.95
N ARG A 229 17.70 14.29 -13.28
CA ARG A 229 18.46 13.30 -14.09
C ARG A 229 19.96 13.56 -14.09
N LYS A 230 20.39 14.82 -14.14
CA LYS A 230 21.82 15.19 -14.07
C LYS A 230 22.40 14.87 -12.70
N ASN A 231 21.64 15.13 -11.64
CA ASN A 231 22.06 14.89 -10.26
C ASN A 231 22.08 13.39 -9.90
N TYR A 232 21.25 12.55 -10.57
CA TYR A 232 21.14 11.11 -10.29
C TYR A 232 21.18 10.26 -11.58
N PRO A 233 22.21 10.34 -12.40
CA PRO A 233 22.25 9.67 -13.70
C PRO A 233 22.25 8.14 -13.58
N ARG A 234 22.59 7.58 -12.40
CA ARG A 234 22.64 6.14 -12.13
C ARG A 234 21.44 5.64 -11.32
N SER A 235 20.50 6.50 -10.94
CA SER A 235 19.32 6.07 -10.19
C SER A 235 18.43 5.19 -11.08
N ILE A 236 18.11 4.00 -10.57
CA ILE A 236 17.20 3.06 -11.22
C ILE A 236 15.79 3.64 -11.38
N ALA A 237 15.38 4.58 -10.52
CA ALA A 237 14.08 5.23 -10.62
C ALA A 237 13.82 5.84 -12.00
N TRP A 238 14.85 6.38 -12.67
CA TRP A 238 14.69 6.94 -14.01
C TRP A 238 14.41 5.89 -15.07
N LYS A 239 14.93 4.67 -14.93
CA LYS A 239 14.59 3.55 -15.83
C LYS A 239 13.10 3.20 -15.73
N PHE A 240 12.55 3.16 -14.53
CA PHE A 240 11.11 2.93 -14.32
C PHE A 240 10.26 4.08 -14.87
N VAL A 241 10.68 5.33 -14.65
CA VAL A 241 10.00 6.50 -15.23
C VAL A 241 10.02 6.47 -16.75
N ASP A 242 11.17 6.20 -17.38
CA ASP A 242 11.29 6.12 -18.83
C ASP A 242 10.45 4.98 -19.42
N ARG A 243 10.47 3.82 -18.76
CA ARG A 243 9.62 2.68 -19.13
C ARG A 243 8.15 3.06 -19.07
N TRP A 244 7.71 3.66 -17.95
CA TRP A 244 6.33 4.09 -17.77
C TRP A 244 5.90 5.11 -18.84
N GLN A 245 6.71 6.13 -19.09
CA GLN A 245 6.46 7.10 -20.16
C GLN A 245 6.37 6.45 -21.54
N GLY A 246 7.25 5.46 -21.80
CA GLY A 246 7.19 4.68 -23.02
C GLY A 246 5.89 3.91 -23.18
N ILE A 247 5.39 3.27 -22.10
CA ILE A 247 4.10 2.54 -22.11
C ILE A 247 2.94 3.51 -22.35
N CYS A 248 2.90 4.63 -21.62
CA CYS A 248 1.85 5.64 -21.76
C CYS A 248 1.77 6.25 -23.18
N SER A 249 2.90 6.37 -23.87
CA SER A 249 2.95 6.97 -25.21
C SER A 249 2.22 6.14 -26.28
N ASP A 250 2.04 4.84 -26.05
CA ASP A 250 1.34 3.91 -26.95
C ASP A 250 0.71 2.78 -26.12
N TRP A 251 -0.20 3.18 -25.23
CA TRP A 251 -0.78 2.33 -24.20
C TRP A 251 -1.43 1.06 -24.75
N ASP A 252 -2.33 1.21 -25.72
CA ASP A 252 -3.15 0.10 -26.24
C ASP A 252 -2.31 -1.02 -26.83
N LYS A 253 -1.15 -0.67 -27.39
CA LYS A 253 -0.20 -1.63 -27.91
C LYS A 253 0.70 -2.19 -26.84
N ARG A 254 1.31 -1.32 -26.03
CA ARG A 254 2.43 -1.69 -25.14
C ARG A 254 2.02 -2.38 -23.87
N ILE A 255 0.84 -2.06 -23.30
CA ILE A 255 0.44 -2.67 -22.02
C ILE A 255 0.28 -4.19 -22.13
N GLY A 256 -0.27 -4.67 -23.25
CA GLY A 256 -0.38 -6.10 -23.51
C GLY A 256 0.97 -6.81 -23.63
N GLU A 257 1.94 -6.18 -24.31
CA GLU A 257 3.32 -6.68 -24.43
C GLU A 257 4.00 -6.77 -23.05
N VAL A 258 3.84 -5.71 -22.23
CA VAL A 258 4.38 -5.65 -20.87
C VAL A 258 3.77 -6.75 -19.99
N GLU A 259 2.46 -6.95 -20.08
CA GLU A 259 1.79 -7.98 -19.28
C GLU A 259 2.24 -9.39 -19.66
N GLN A 260 2.44 -9.68 -20.95
CA GLN A 260 2.95 -10.97 -21.42
C GLN A 260 4.34 -11.31 -20.84
N VAL A 261 5.14 -10.31 -20.53
CA VAL A 261 6.47 -10.48 -19.94
C VAL A 261 6.43 -10.48 -18.42
N ASN A 262 5.70 -9.53 -17.83
CA ASN A 262 5.66 -9.34 -16.39
C ASN A 262 4.90 -10.46 -15.66
N ARG A 263 3.82 -10.98 -16.24
CA ARG A 263 2.99 -12.01 -15.60
C ARG A 263 3.78 -13.28 -15.31
N PRO A 264 4.42 -13.95 -16.31
CA PRO A 264 5.20 -15.15 -16.03
C PRO A 264 6.36 -14.90 -15.07
N PHE A 265 6.96 -13.71 -15.13
CA PHE A 265 8.04 -13.36 -14.21
C PHE A 265 7.52 -13.23 -12.77
N GLN A 266 6.38 -12.56 -12.56
CA GLN A 266 5.74 -12.45 -11.23
C GLN A 266 5.32 -13.81 -10.67
N GLU A 267 4.72 -14.67 -11.51
CA GLU A 267 4.32 -16.03 -11.12
C GLU A 267 5.54 -16.85 -10.65
N LYS A 268 6.64 -16.79 -11.42
CA LYS A 268 7.90 -17.43 -11.04
C LYS A 268 8.45 -16.91 -9.70
N LEU A 269 8.34 -15.62 -9.42
CA LEU A 269 8.79 -15.05 -8.14
C LEU A 269 7.97 -15.61 -6.98
N LEU A 270 6.65 -15.66 -7.12
CA LEU A 270 5.74 -16.20 -6.11
C LEU A 270 6.00 -17.68 -5.83
N GLU A 271 6.18 -18.50 -6.88
CA GLU A 271 6.52 -19.91 -6.75
C GLU A 271 7.91 -20.14 -6.10
N ASN A 272 8.86 -19.30 -6.41
CA ASN A 272 10.22 -19.43 -5.89
C ASN A 272 10.37 -18.93 -4.45
N GLN A 273 9.47 -18.05 -3.96
CA GLN A 273 9.52 -17.54 -2.58
C GLN A 273 9.58 -18.68 -1.57
N GLU A 274 8.66 -19.64 -1.64
CA GLU A 274 8.62 -20.74 -0.68
C GLU A 274 9.88 -21.62 -0.74
N LYS A 275 10.40 -21.86 -1.94
CA LYS A 275 11.64 -22.64 -2.12
C LYS A 275 12.83 -21.92 -1.52
N PHE A 276 12.93 -20.63 -1.77
CA PHE A 276 13.97 -19.78 -1.21
C PHE A 276 13.91 -19.75 0.32
N GLU A 277 12.75 -19.48 0.90
CA GLU A 277 12.56 -19.45 2.35
C GLU A 277 12.83 -20.81 3.02
N LYS A 278 12.51 -21.92 2.34
CA LYS A 278 12.93 -23.27 2.82
C LYS A 278 14.46 -23.40 2.87
N SER A 279 15.18 -22.80 1.95
CA SER A 279 16.65 -22.83 1.95
C SER A 279 17.28 -22.05 3.11
N LEU A 280 16.55 -21.05 3.64
CA LEU A 280 17.01 -20.23 4.78
C LEU A 280 16.93 -20.96 6.12
N ARG A 281 16.28 -22.12 6.19
CA ARG A 281 16.11 -22.91 7.44
C ARG A 281 17.41 -23.26 8.15
N LYS A 282 18.51 -23.30 7.44
CA LYS A 282 19.86 -23.54 8.01
C LYS A 282 20.34 -22.39 8.91
N TYR A 283 19.82 -21.19 8.74
CA TYR A 283 20.27 -19.99 9.46
C TYR A 283 19.53 -19.74 10.77
N TYR A 284 18.44 -20.47 11.09
CA TYR A 284 17.66 -20.25 12.31
C TYR A 284 17.16 -21.55 12.96
N ASN A 285 16.75 -21.45 14.23
CA ASN A 285 16.09 -22.55 14.93
C ASN A 285 14.59 -22.54 14.62
N ARG A 286 14.09 -23.62 14.08
CA ARG A 286 12.68 -23.74 13.67
C ARG A 286 11.66 -23.72 14.82
N LYS A 287 12.09 -24.10 16.05
CA LYS A 287 11.18 -24.12 17.21
C LYS A 287 11.12 -22.77 17.91
N SER A 288 12.29 -22.14 18.14
CA SER A 288 12.38 -20.85 18.82
C SER A 288 12.35 -19.66 17.86
N LEU A 289 12.41 -19.89 16.55
CA LEU A 289 12.54 -18.86 15.49
C LEU A 289 13.76 -17.95 15.67
N GLN A 290 14.70 -18.31 16.54
CA GLN A 290 15.91 -17.54 16.79
C GLN A 290 16.93 -17.73 15.67
N VAL A 291 17.42 -16.63 15.11
CA VAL A 291 18.50 -16.63 14.12
C VAL A 291 19.81 -17.05 14.78
N LYS A 292 20.53 -17.98 14.16
CA LYS A 292 21.82 -18.53 14.63
C LYS A 292 23.01 -17.97 13.87
N ASP A 293 22.78 -17.66 12.58
CA ASP A 293 23.78 -17.09 11.69
C ASP A 293 23.16 -15.88 10.97
N ALA A 294 23.28 -14.74 11.62
CA ALA A 294 22.71 -13.49 11.13
C ALA A 294 23.42 -13.01 9.86
N ALA A 295 24.74 -13.13 9.77
CA ALA A 295 25.50 -12.70 8.60
C ALA A 295 25.15 -13.53 7.37
N GLY A 296 25.15 -14.85 7.48
CA GLY A 296 24.76 -15.72 6.38
C GLY A 296 23.30 -15.54 5.93
N LEU A 297 22.40 -15.25 6.89
CA LEU A 297 21.01 -14.93 6.55
C LEU A 297 20.92 -13.61 5.77
N GLN A 298 21.57 -12.56 6.24
CA GLN A 298 21.60 -11.24 5.59
C GLN A 298 22.15 -11.32 4.17
N ASP A 299 23.28 -12.01 3.97
CA ASP A 299 23.88 -12.23 2.66
C ASP A 299 22.92 -12.96 1.71
N ALA A 300 22.23 -13.99 2.20
CA ALA A 300 21.26 -14.73 1.41
C ALA A 300 20.05 -13.86 1.00
N LEU A 301 19.51 -13.03 1.91
CA LEU A 301 18.39 -12.14 1.65
C LEU A 301 18.77 -11.02 0.68
N ASN A 302 19.93 -10.38 0.90
CA ASN A 302 20.48 -9.33 0.03
C ASN A 302 20.70 -9.88 -1.39
N GLY A 303 21.35 -11.04 -1.49
CA GLY A 303 21.66 -11.70 -2.76
C GLY A 303 20.40 -12.08 -3.55
N TYR A 304 19.37 -12.61 -2.88
CA TYR A 304 18.13 -13.01 -3.52
C TYR A 304 17.39 -11.83 -4.18
N THR A 305 17.18 -10.74 -3.44
CA THR A 305 16.49 -9.56 -3.98
C THR A 305 17.32 -8.88 -5.07
N ALA A 306 18.65 -8.80 -4.90
CA ALA A 306 19.54 -8.23 -5.91
C ALA A 306 19.53 -9.04 -7.22
N GLU A 307 19.48 -10.38 -7.15
CA GLU A 307 19.37 -11.25 -8.32
C GLU A 307 18.07 -11.02 -9.07
N ILE A 308 16.94 -10.92 -8.36
CA ILE A 308 15.63 -10.63 -8.97
C ILE A 308 15.69 -9.33 -9.75
N TYR A 309 16.23 -8.25 -9.19
CA TYR A 309 16.35 -6.98 -9.90
C TYR A 309 17.26 -7.07 -11.12
N ARG A 310 18.38 -7.79 -11.04
CA ARG A 310 19.26 -8.03 -12.20
C ARG A 310 18.53 -8.73 -13.33
N GLU A 311 17.70 -9.73 -13.03
CA GLU A 311 16.88 -10.42 -14.04
C GLU A 311 15.75 -9.51 -14.55
N TYR A 312 15.11 -8.76 -13.66
CA TYR A 312 14.01 -7.86 -14.03
C TYR A 312 14.48 -6.73 -14.96
N TYR A 313 15.66 -6.17 -14.73
CA TYR A 313 16.20 -5.10 -15.60
C TYR A 313 16.51 -5.55 -17.03
N LYS A 314 16.65 -6.85 -17.28
CA LYS A 314 16.81 -7.39 -18.63
C LYS A 314 15.51 -7.35 -19.44
N LEU A 315 14.37 -7.11 -18.79
CA LEU A 315 13.06 -7.05 -19.42
C LEU A 315 12.68 -5.64 -19.89
N PHE A 316 13.53 -4.65 -19.64
CA PHE A 316 13.31 -3.24 -19.97
C PHE A 316 13.80 -2.89 -21.36
#